data_739732206982dd322850abddb165837e
#
_entry.id   739732206982dd322850abddb165837e
#
_cell.length_a   1.000
_cell.length_b   1.000
_cell.length_c   1.000
_cell.angle_alpha   90.00
_cell.angle_beta   90.00
_cell.angle_gamma   90.00
#
_symmetry.space_group_name_H-M   'P 1'
#
loop_
_entity.id
_entity.type
_entity.pdbx_description
1 polymer ?
#
loop_
_entity_poly.entity_id
_entity_poly.type
_entity_poly.pdbx_seq_one_letter_code
_entity_poly.pdbx_strand_id
1 'polypeptide(L)'
;MAATAAPARTTRWWIVLVEGVLAIILGLVLLTNPIKASGALVLALGLYWIIIGILELVGLFRDRSAWGWKLFVGVVALLAGGFIVGGFIGDDASVKSMLGTTAAVGFALTWVIGFMAIMYGIVALIAAFRGGGWGAGIMGGLGILFGILILANPVAATVGLPVALGILFIFAGIFMLVAAFRMK
;
A
#
# COMPACT_ATOMS: atom_id res chain seq x y z
N MET A 1 -15.50 17.25 38.87
CA MET A 1 -14.81 16.24 38.04
C MET A 1 -13.98 16.99 37.01
N ALA A 2 -12.66 17.13 37.24
CA ALA A 2 -11.77 17.77 36.26
C ALA A 2 -11.46 16.78 35.16
N ALA A 3 -11.93 17.07 33.95
CA ALA A 3 -11.53 16.33 32.77
C ALA A 3 -10.03 16.56 32.56
N THR A 4 -9.24 15.51 32.76
CA THR A 4 -7.81 15.49 32.40
C THR A 4 -7.73 15.59 30.89
N ALA A 5 -7.44 16.79 30.39
CA ALA A 5 -7.13 17.02 28.99
C ALA A 5 -5.95 16.13 28.61
N ALA A 6 -6.16 15.19 27.70
CA ALA A 6 -5.08 14.38 27.13
C ALA A 6 -4.01 15.32 26.56
N PRO A 7 -2.70 15.07 26.82
CA PRO A 7 -1.65 15.92 26.29
C PRO A 7 -1.77 15.97 24.77
N ALA A 8 -1.92 17.16 24.22
CA ALA A 8 -1.89 17.39 22.79
C ALA A 8 -0.55 16.84 22.27
N ARG A 9 -0.62 15.80 21.43
CA ARG A 9 0.57 15.29 20.72
C ARG A 9 1.06 16.43 19.85
N THR A 10 2.11 17.10 20.28
CA THR A 10 2.82 18.08 19.46
C THR A 10 3.47 17.30 18.31
N THR A 11 2.71 17.09 17.24
CA THR A 11 3.27 16.57 16.00
C THR A 11 4.33 17.57 15.56
N ARG A 12 5.60 17.18 15.62
CA ARG A 12 6.72 18.07 15.29
C ARG A 12 6.56 18.46 13.82
N TRP A 13 6.32 19.72 13.54
CA TRP A 13 6.08 20.27 12.20
C TRP A 13 7.13 19.82 11.16
N TRP A 14 8.38 19.64 11.60
CA TRP A 14 9.47 19.20 10.72
C TRP A 14 9.29 17.74 10.24
N ILE A 15 8.64 16.84 11.02
CA ILE A 15 8.33 15.47 10.58
C ILE A 15 7.36 15.51 9.42
N VAL A 16 6.27 16.28 9.55
CA VAL A 16 5.28 16.45 8.48
C VAL A 16 5.89 17.09 7.23
N LEU A 17 6.84 18.01 7.42
CA LEU A 17 7.57 18.62 6.32
C LEU A 17 8.43 17.58 5.59
N VAL A 18 9.21 16.76 6.31
CA VAL A 18 10.03 15.69 5.71
C VAL A 18 9.16 14.67 5.00
N GLU A 19 8.06 14.23 5.61
CA GLU A 19 7.09 13.32 4.96
C GLU A 19 6.53 13.92 3.67
N GLY A 20 6.16 15.21 3.67
CA GLY A 20 5.65 15.90 2.49
C GLY A 20 6.67 15.96 1.36
N VAL A 21 7.94 16.29 1.68
CA VAL A 21 9.04 16.29 0.69
C VAL A 21 9.28 14.89 0.13
N LEU A 22 9.35 13.88 0.99
CA LEU A 22 9.54 12.48 0.56
C LEU A 22 8.38 12.00 -0.31
N ALA A 23 7.14 12.35 0.04
CA ALA A 23 5.97 12.01 -0.76
C ALA A 23 6.05 12.61 -2.17
N ILE A 24 6.45 13.88 -2.30
CA ILE A 24 6.62 14.52 -3.62
C ILE A 24 7.72 13.83 -4.42
N ILE A 25 8.87 13.54 -3.82
CA ILE A 25 9.97 12.86 -4.50
C ILE A 25 9.53 11.48 -5.00
N LEU A 26 8.88 10.69 -4.14
CA LEU A 26 8.34 9.38 -4.52
C LEU A 26 7.29 9.49 -5.62
N GLY A 27 6.40 10.48 -5.54
CA GLY A 27 5.42 10.75 -6.58
C GLY A 27 6.06 11.06 -7.93
N LEU A 28 7.09 11.90 -7.96
CA LEU A 28 7.83 12.21 -9.18
C LEU A 28 8.55 10.99 -9.75
N VAL A 29 9.16 10.16 -8.92
CA VAL A 29 9.81 8.91 -9.36
C VAL A 29 8.79 7.95 -9.97
N LEU A 30 7.62 7.80 -9.37
CA LEU A 30 6.53 6.97 -9.89
C LEU A 30 6.01 7.47 -11.24
N LEU A 31 5.98 8.78 -11.47
CA LEU A 31 5.53 9.37 -12.74
C LEU A 31 6.58 9.28 -13.84
N THR A 32 7.85 9.51 -13.51
CA THR A 32 8.92 9.54 -14.50
C THR A 32 9.37 8.16 -14.96
N ASN A 33 9.37 7.17 -14.05
CA ASN A 33 9.81 5.81 -14.33
C ASN A 33 8.91 4.76 -13.65
N PRO A 34 7.62 4.63 -14.06
CA PRO A 34 6.65 3.79 -13.36
C PRO A 34 7.09 2.31 -13.27
N ILE A 35 7.75 1.78 -14.30
CA ILE A 35 8.21 0.38 -14.31
C ILE A 35 9.33 0.15 -13.28
N LYS A 36 10.35 1.02 -13.26
CA LYS A 36 11.45 0.91 -12.30
C LYS A 36 10.98 1.16 -10.86
N ALA A 37 10.11 2.16 -10.69
CA ALA A 37 9.51 2.46 -9.39
C ALA A 37 8.65 1.30 -8.89
N SER A 38 7.86 0.66 -9.76
CA SER A 38 7.09 -0.54 -9.41
C SER A 38 8.00 -1.68 -8.99
N GLY A 39 9.11 -1.90 -9.69
CA GLY A 39 10.12 -2.90 -9.31
C GLY A 39 10.69 -2.65 -7.91
N ALA A 40 11.06 -1.41 -7.59
CA ALA A 40 11.55 -1.03 -6.27
C ALA A 40 10.49 -1.23 -5.17
N LEU A 41 9.23 -0.88 -5.45
CA LEU A 41 8.12 -1.11 -4.51
C LEU A 41 7.86 -2.61 -4.30
N VAL A 42 7.90 -3.42 -5.36
CA VAL A 42 7.74 -4.88 -5.27
C VAL A 42 8.88 -5.49 -4.47
N LEU A 43 10.13 -5.06 -4.69
CA LEU A 43 11.27 -5.52 -3.90
C LEU A 43 11.12 -5.13 -2.41
N ALA A 44 10.72 -3.89 -2.13
CA ALA A 44 10.45 -3.43 -0.76
C ALA A 44 9.35 -4.27 -0.09
N LEU A 45 8.29 -4.61 -0.81
CA LEU A 45 7.22 -5.50 -0.35
C LEU A 45 7.75 -6.90 -0.04
N GLY A 46 8.61 -7.46 -0.89
CA GLY A 46 9.26 -8.76 -0.66
C GLY A 46 10.10 -8.77 0.61
N LEU A 47 10.93 -7.74 0.80
CA LEU A 47 11.72 -7.58 2.02
C LEU A 47 10.84 -7.41 3.26
N TYR A 48 9.78 -6.62 3.16
CA TYR A 48 8.80 -6.47 4.23
C TYR A 48 8.17 -7.81 4.62
N TRP A 49 7.77 -8.64 3.67
CA TRP A 49 7.19 -9.95 3.94
C TRP A 49 8.19 -10.92 4.57
N ILE A 50 9.47 -10.88 4.18
CA ILE A 50 10.52 -11.66 4.85
C ILE A 50 10.62 -11.24 6.32
N ILE A 51 10.67 -9.94 6.61
CA ILE A 51 10.76 -9.42 7.97
C ILE A 51 9.54 -9.87 8.79
N ILE A 52 8.33 -9.69 8.28
CA ILE A 52 7.09 -10.11 8.96
C ILE A 52 7.09 -11.62 9.16
N GLY A 53 7.47 -12.40 8.15
CA GLY A 53 7.55 -13.86 8.26
C GLY A 53 8.50 -14.33 9.37
N ILE A 54 9.68 -13.71 9.48
CA ILE A 54 10.63 -13.99 10.56
C ILE A 54 10.02 -13.60 11.92
N LEU A 55 9.43 -12.41 12.02
CA LEU A 55 8.83 -11.94 13.27
C LEU A 55 7.67 -12.82 13.75
N GLU A 56 6.81 -13.29 12.84
CA GLU A 56 5.72 -14.23 13.17
C GLU A 56 6.27 -15.58 13.67
N LEU A 57 7.30 -16.10 13.02
CA LEU A 57 7.93 -17.35 13.46
C LEU A 57 8.65 -17.19 14.81
N VAL A 58 9.34 -16.08 15.04
CA VAL A 58 9.93 -15.75 16.35
C VAL A 58 8.83 -15.57 17.41
N GLY A 59 7.71 -14.96 17.03
CA GLY A 59 6.54 -14.79 17.88
C GLY A 59 5.95 -16.11 18.41
N LEU A 60 6.10 -17.22 17.66
CA LEU A 60 5.67 -18.56 18.10
C LEU A 60 6.39 -19.04 19.38
N PHE A 61 7.65 -18.65 19.57
CA PHE A 61 8.42 -19.03 20.75
C PHE A 61 8.04 -18.22 21.99
N ARG A 62 7.48 -17.01 21.80
CA ARG A 62 7.11 -16.09 22.89
C ARG A 62 5.67 -16.25 23.34
N ASP A 63 4.77 -16.51 22.39
CA ASP A 63 3.34 -16.63 22.64
C ASP A 63 2.73 -17.69 21.73
N ARG A 64 2.29 -18.79 22.35
CA ARG A 64 1.66 -19.93 21.66
C ARG A 64 0.17 -19.72 21.38
N SER A 65 -0.40 -18.58 21.74
CA SER A 65 -1.74 -18.21 21.34
C SER A 65 -1.83 -18.17 19.83
N ALA A 66 -2.82 -18.83 19.23
CA ALA A 66 -3.03 -18.94 17.78
C ALA A 66 -1.77 -19.43 17.00
N TRP A 67 -0.99 -20.36 17.55
CA TRP A 67 0.26 -20.85 16.98
C TRP A 67 0.12 -21.31 15.51
N GLY A 68 -0.97 -22.00 15.18
CA GLY A 68 -1.23 -22.46 13.81
C GLY A 68 -1.40 -21.31 12.81
N TRP A 69 -2.06 -20.24 13.21
CA TRP A 69 -2.21 -19.04 12.39
C TRP A 69 -0.89 -18.31 12.19
N LYS A 70 -0.12 -18.11 13.26
CA LYS A 70 1.21 -17.49 13.19
C LYS A 70 2.17 -18.29 12.31
N LEU A 71 2.16 -19.62 12.45
CA LEU A 71 2.95 -20.52 11.62
C LEU A 71 2.57 -20.37 10.14
N PHE A 72 1.27 -20.44 9.84
CA PHE A 72 0.75 -20.30 8.47
C PHE A 72 1.17 -18.97 7.86
N VAL A 73 0.91 -17.85 8.55
CA VAL A 73 1.26 -16.50 8.07
C VAL A 73 2.77 -16.35 7.91
N GLY A 74 3.57 -16.82 8.91
CA GLY A 74 5.02 -16.75 8.88
C GLY A 74 5.62 -17.50 7.69
N VAL A 75 5.18 -18.74 7.44
CA VAL A 75 5.66 -19.56 6.32
C VAL A 75 5.24 -18.95 4.97
N VAL A 76 3.97 -18.57 4.83
CA VAL A 76 3.48 -17.95 3.59
C VAL A 76 4.20 -16.65 3.29
N ALA A 77 4.41 -15.81 4.31
CA ALA A 77 5.13 -14.55 4.14
C ALA A 77 6.59 -14.77 3.73
N LEU A 78 7.29 -15.75 4.34
CA LEU A 78 8.66 -16.09 3.94
C LEU A 78 8.74 -16.63 2.52
N LEU A 79 7.84 -17.53 2.13
CA LEU A 79 7.81 -18.08 0.77
C LEU A 79 7.53 -17.00 -0.26
N ALA A 80 6.53 -16.16 -0.03
CA ALA A 80 6.18 -15.06 -0.93
C ALA A 80 7.28 -14.00 -1.02
N GLY A 81 7.83 -13.60 0.13
CA GLY A 81 8.95 -12.65 0.19
C GLY A 81 10.22 -13.21 -0.46
N GLY A 82 10.54 -14.48 -0.21
CA GLY A 82 11.67 -15.18 -0.83
C GLY A 82 11.53 -15.30 -2.34
N PHE A 83 10.34 -15.61 -2.85
CA PHE A 83 10.05 -15.63 -4.29
C PHE A 83 10.28 -14.25 -4.93
N ILE A 84 9.78 -13.19 -4.29
CA ILE A 84 9.96 -11.82 -4.79
C ILE A 84 11.45 -11.44 -4.80
N VAL A 85 12.12 -11.56 -3.67
CA VAL A 85 13.53 -11.17 -3.53
C VAL A 85 14.43 -12.02 -4.41
N GLY A 86 14.16 -13.32 -4.55
CA GLY A 86 14.87 -14.21 -5.44
C GLY A 86 14.84 -13.76 -6.90
N GLY A 87 13.71 -13.21 -7.38
CA GLY A 87 13.60 -12.65 -8.73
C GLY A 87 14.46 -11.39 -8.96
N PHE A 88 14.95 -10.75 -7.89
CA PHE A 88 15.79 -9.55 -7.97
C PHE A 88 17.27 -9.80 -7.68
N ILE A 89 17.64 -10.86 -6.96
CA ILE A 89 18.99 -11.08 -6.41
C ILE A 89 19.60 -12.42 -6.88
N GLY A 90 18.83 -13.33 -7.50
CA GLY A 90 19.33 -14.63 -7.95
C GLY A 90 20.40 -14.53 -9.04
N ASP A 91 21.11 -15.65 -9.30
CA ASP A 91 22.15 -15.74 -10.34
C ASP A 91 21.61 -15.43 -11.74
N ASP A 92 20.29 -15.62 -11.95
CA ASP A 92 19.55 -15.19 -13.12
C ASP A 92 18.91 -13.80 -12.97
N ALA A 93 19.49 -12.90 -12.13
CA ALA A 93 19.01 -11.53 -11.91
C ALA A 93 19.15 -10.67 -13.19
N SER A 94 18.69 -11.20 -14.31
CA SER A 94 18.55 -10.47 -15.55
C SER A 94 17.40 -9.47 -15.45
N VAL A 95 17.47 -8.39 -16.22
CA VAL A 95 16.36 -7.43 -16.35
C VAL A 95 15.04 -8.13 -16.65
N LYS A 96 15.10 -9.26 -17.40
CA LYS A 96 13.92 -10.08 -17.73
C LYS A 96 13.30 -10.75 -16.50
N SER A 97 14.10 -11.29 -15.58
CA SER A 97 13.63 -11.91 -14.32
C SER A 97 12.99 -10.85 -13.40
N MET A 98 13.63 -9.70 -13.24
CA MET A 98 13.11 -8.59 -12.45
C MET A 98 11.78 -8.06 -13.01
N LEU A 99 11.68 -7.89 -14.33
CA LEU A 99 10.44 -7.45 -14.98
C LEU A 99 9.34 -8.50 -14.85
N GLY A 100 9.68 -9.80 -15.02
CA GLY A 100 8.74 -10.90 -14.84
C GLY A 100 8.16 -10.96 -13.44
N THR A 101 9.00 -10.87 -12.40
CA THR A 101 8.57 -10.86 -11.00
C THR A 101 7.72 -9.63 -10.69
N THR A 102 8.14 -8.45 -11.16
CA THR A 102 7.38 -7.21 -11.00
C THR A 102 6.01 -7.30 -11.65
N ALA A 103 5.93 -7.84 -12.87
CA ALA A 103 4.68 -8.04 -13.59
C ALA A 103 3.77 -9.03 -12.88
N ALA A 104 4.28 -10.17 -12.44
CA ALA A 104 3.51 -11.21 -11.74
C ALA A 104 2.92 -10.70 -10.44
N VAL A 105 3.74 -10.04 -9.61
CA VAL A 105 3.29 -9.45 -8.35
C VAL A 105 2.32 -8.29 -8.61
N GLY A 106 2.62 -7.42 -9.56
CA GLY A 106 1.74 -6.32 -9.96
C GLY A 106 0.38 -6.82 -10.44
N PHE A 107 0.37 -7.89 -11.24
CA PHE A 107 -0.88 -8.52 -11.69
C PHE A 107 -1.68 -9.10 -10.51
N ALA A 108 -1.03 -9.82 -9.59
CA ALA A 108 -1.69 -10.34 -8.40
C ALA A 108 -2.25 -9.22 -7.50
N LEU A 109 -1.47 -8.16 -7.27
CA LEU A 109 -1.92 -7.01 -6.50
C LEU A 109 -3.10 -6.28 -7.17
N THR A 110 -3.12 -6.20 -8.49
CA THR A 110 -4.22 -5.59 -9.24
C THR A 110 -5.54 -6.31 -8.97
N TRP A 111 -5.55 -7.66 -8.94
CA TRP A 111 -6.73 -8.43 -8.58
C TRP A 111 -7.17 -8.16 -7.15
N VAL A 112 -6.24 -8.18 -6.19
CA VAL A 112 -6.54 -7.88 -4.78
C VAL A 112 -7.12 -6.48 -4.63
N ILE A 113 -6.47 -5.46 -5.22
CA ILE A 113 -6.90 -4.07 -5.13
C ILE A 113 -8.29 -3.89 -5.78
N GLY A 114 -8.51 -4.49 -6.95
CA GLY A 114 -9.79 -4.42 -7.65
C GLY A 114 -10.94 -5.00 -6.84
N PHE A 115 -10.75 -6.20 -6.28
CA PHE A 115 -11.74 -6.80 -5.39
C PHE A 115 -11.98 -5.98 -4.13
N MET A 116 -10.90 -5.50 -3.47
CA MET A 116 -11.03 -4.67 -2.27
C MET A 116 -11.74 -3.35 -2.58
N ALA A 117 -11.49 -2.74 -3.73
CA ALA A 117 -12.17 -1.51 -4.14
C ALA A 117 -13.67 -1.73 -4.33
N ILE A 118 -14.09 -2.85 -4.95
CA ILE A 118 -15.50 -3.20 -5.09
C ILE A 118 -16.12 -3.46 -3.70
N MET A 119 -15.48 -4.27 -2.87
CA MET A 119 -15.99 -4.58 -1.53
C MET A 119 -16.14 -3.33 -0.67
N TYR A 120 -15.10 -2.48 -0.66
CA TYR A 120 -15.16 -1.20 0.04
C TYR A 120 -16.27 -0.30 -0.52
N GLY A 121 -16.41 -0.25 -1.84
CA GLY A 121 -17.44 0.51 -2.52
C GLY A 121 -18.85 0.05 -2.16
N ILE A 122 -19.08 -1.26 -2.08
CA ILE A 122 -20.37 -1.82 -1.63
C ILE A 122 -20.65 -1.42 -0.18
N VAL A 123 -19.68 -1.58 0.72
CA VAL A 123 -19.84 -1.20 2.13
C VAL A 123 -20.13 0.30 2.27
N ALA A 124 -19.41 1.15 1.55
CA ALA A 124 -19.61 2.59 1.56
C ALA A 124 -20.99 2.98 1.01
N LEU A 125 -21.49 2.29 -0.02
CA LEU A 125 -22.82 2.50 -0.58
C LEU A 125 -23.91 2.09 0.42
N ILE A 126 -23.75 0.95 1.09
CA ILE A 126 -24.66 0.52 2.16
C ILE A 126 -24.66 1.55 3.30
N ALA A 127 -23.49 2.05 3.70
CA ALA A 127 -23.37 3.09 4.72
C ALA A 127 -24.09 4.37 4.33
N ALA A 128 -24.03 4.79 3.06
CA ALA A 128 -24.75 5.94 2.53
C ALA A 128 -26.27 5.80 2.72
N PHE A 129 -26.84 4.63 2.41
CA PHE A 129 -28.27 4.35 2.61
C PHE A 129 -28.66 4.28 4.08
N ARG A 130 -27.72 4.01 4.99
CA ARG A 130 -27.93 3.99 6.44
C ARG A 130 -27.72 5.34 7.13
N GLY A 131 -27.64 6.42 6.38
CA GLY A 131 -27.47 7.78 6.92
C GLY A 131 -26.03 8.30 6.89
N GLY A 132 -25.09 7.61 6.23
CA GLY A 132 -23.70 8.06 6.07
C GLY A 132 -23.51 9.23 5.12
N GLY A 133 -24.59 9.77 4.54
CA GLY A 133 -24.59 10.97 3.72
C GLY A 133 -24.11 10.76 2.28
N TRP A 134 -24.29 11.80 1.46
CA TRP A 134 -23.98 11.78 0.03
C TRP A 134 -22.51 11.48 -0.30
N GLY A 135 -21.59 11.90 0.57
CA GLY A 135 -20.16 11.62 0.39
C GLY A 135 -19.83 10.14 0.38
N ALA A 136 -20.44 9.36 1.28
CA ALA A 136 -20.27 7.91 1.31
C ALA A 136 -20.83 7.24 0.05
N GLY A 137 -21.96 7.74 -0.48
CA GLY A 137 -22.55 7.25 -1.72
C GLY A 137 -21.67 7.46 -2.95
N ILE A 138 -21.12 8.67 -3.10
CA ILE A 138 -20.18 9.00 -4.18
C ILE A 138 -18.92 8.13 -4.09
N MET A 139 -18.32 8.04 -2.90
CA MET A 139 -17.13 7.21 -2.70
C MET A 139 -17.40 5.73 -2.94
N GLY A 140 -18.59 5.24 -2.53
CA GLY A 140 -19.02 3.87 -2.81
C GLY A 140 -19.17 3.59 -4.30
N GLY A 141 -19.87 4.48 -5.03
CA GLY A 141 -20.02 4.36 -6.48
C GLY A 141 -18.69 4.43 -7.24
N LEU A 142 -17.80 5.36 -6.87
CA LEU A 142 -16.46 5.45 -7.44
C LEU A 142 -15.62 4.22 -7.13
N GLY A 143 -15.67 3.69 -5.90
CA GLY A 143 -14.96 2.48 -5.52
C GLY A 143 -15.35 1.27 -6.36
N ILE A 144 -16.66 1.06 -6.58
CA ILE A 144 -17.16 -0.02 -7.46
C ILE A 144 -16.71 0.20 -8.89
N LEU A 145 -16.89 1.42 -9.42
CA LEU A 145 -16.53 1.75 -10.80
C LEU A 145 -15.03 1.51 -11.06
N PHE A 146 -14.16 2.06 -10.20
CA PHE A 146 -12.71 1.86 -10.32
C PHE A 146 -12.31 0.41 -10.14
N GLY A 147 -12.92 -0.31 -9.18
CA GLY A 147 -12.67 -1.72 -8.99
C GLY A 147 -13.00 -2.55 -10.23
N ILE A 148 -14.15 -2.30 -10.87
CA ILE A 148 -14.53 -2.95 -12.13
C ILE A 148 -13.54 -2.59 -13.25
N LEU A 149 -13.16 -1.34 -13.41
CA LEU A 149 -12.20 -0.91 -14.43
C LEU A 149 -10.83 -1.59 -14.25
N ILE A 150 -10.36 -1.70 -13.01
CA ILE A 150 -9.11 -2.39 -12.67
C ILE A 150 -9.20 -3.87 -13.07
N LEU A 151 -10.29 -4.56 -12.73
CA LEU A 151 -10.46 -5.97 -13.03
C LEU A 151 -10.74 -6.24 -14.51
N ALA A 152 -11.35 -5.30 -15.23
CA ALA A 152 -11.60 -5.41 -16.66
C ALA A 152 -10.31 -5.37 -17.50
N ASN A 153 -9.28 -4.67 -17.04
CA ASN A 153 -7.99 -4.61 -17.73
C ASN A 153 -6.81 -4.62 -16.73
N PRO A 154 -6.51 -5.77 -16.11
CA PRO A 154 -5.48 -5.87 -15.08
C PRO A 154 -4.08 -5.55 -15.62
N VAL A 155 -3.79 -5.77 -16.89
CA VAL A 155 -2.50 -5.43 -17.49
C VAL A 155 -2.32 -3.90 -17.55
N ALA A 156 -3.33 -3.17 -18.00
CA ALA A 156 -3.28 -1.71 -17.98
C ALA A 156 -3.22 -1.16 -16.55
N ALA A 157 -3.90 -1.81 -15.61
CA ALA A 157 -3.89 -1.42 -14.19
C ALA A 157 -2.52 -1.59 -13.54
N THR A 158 -1.71 -2.60 -13.91
CA THR A 158 -0.34 -2.76 -13.36
C THR A 158 0.56 -1.57 -13.67
N VAL A 159 0.32 -0.86 -14.75
CA VAL A 159 1.05 0.38 -15.10
C VAL A 159 0.31 1.61 -14.60
N GLY A 160 -1.01 1.60 -14.66
CA GLY A 160 -1.85 2.74 -14.27
C GLY A 160 -1.86 3.00 -12.77
N LEU A 161 -1.84 1.95 -11.93
CA LEU A 161 -1.83 2.10 -10.47
C LEU A 161 -0.59 2.87 -9.94
N PRO A 162 0.65 2.55 -10.36
CA PRO A 162 1.82 3.34 -9.95
C PRO A 162 1.73 4.81 -10.37
N VAL A 163 1.20 5.09 -11.56
CA VAL A 163 0.99 6.46 -12.04
C VAL A 163 -0.06 7.18 -11.18
N ALA A 164 -1.19 6.53 -10.90
CA ALA A 164 -2.23 7.09 -10.03
C ALA A 164 -1.70 7.37 -8.62
N LEU A 165 -0.92 6.43 -8.04
CA LEU A 165 -0.26 6.63 -6.76
C LEU A 165 0.75 7.78 -6.81
N GLY A 166 1.49 7.93 -7.90
CA GLY A 166 2.43 9.05 -8.10
C GLY A 166 1.72 10.40 -8.03
N ILE A 167 0.58 10.53 -8.70
CA ILE A 167 -0.25 11.74 -8.65
C ILE A 167 -0.74 11.99 -7.22
N LEU A 168 -1.28 10.95 -6.55
CA LEU A 168 -1.77 11.07 -5.18
C LEU A 168 -0.66 11.48 -4.20
N PHE A 169 0.55 10.92 -4.34
CA PHE A 169 1.68 11.28 -3.49
C PHE A 169 2.14 12.71 -3.66
N ILE A 170 2.09 13.25 -4.90
CA ILE A 170 2.38 14.67 -5.13
C ILE A 170 1.34 15.55 -4.43
N PHE A 171 0.05 15.27 -4.64
CA PHE A 171 -1.00 16.03 -3.97
C PHE A 171 -0.91 15.92 -2.44
N ALA A 172 -0.77 14.71 -1.90
CA ALA A 172 -0.62 14.49 -0.46
C ALA A 172 0.61 15.23 0.10
N GLY A 173 1.73 15.16 -0.61
CA GLY A 173 2.97 15.85 -0.21
C GLY A 173 2.80 17.37 -0.20
N ILE A 174 2.13 17.95 -1.20
CA ILE A 174 1.82 19.39 -1.22
C ILE A 174 0.93 19.76 -0.02
N PHE A 175 -0.12 18.99 0.27
CA PHE A 175 -0.98 19.22 1.43
C PHE A 175 -0.20 19.11 2.74
N MET A 176 0.70 18.13 2.88
CA MET A 176 1.56 17.97 4.06
C MET A 176 2.53 19.15 4.22
N LEU A 177 3.11 19.67 3.13
CA LEU A 177 3.95 20.87 3.19
C LEU A 177 3.15 22.08 3.68
N VAL A 178 1.97 22.31 3.11
CA VAL A 178 1.09 23.43 3.54
C VAL A 178 0.70 23.26 5.01
N ALA A 179 0.37 22.03 5.45
CA ALA A 179 0.05 21.74 6.85
C ALA A 179 1.25 22.00 7.78
N ALA A 180 2.46 21.57 7.39
CA ALA A 180 3.68 21.78 8.18
C ALA A 180 3.97 23.28 8.41
N PHE A 181 3.79 24.12 7.37
CA PHE A 181 3.95 25.56 7.50
C PHE A 181 2.89 26.23 8.38
N ARG A 182 1.68 25.66 8.45
CA ARG A 182 0.61 26.16 9.35
C ARG A 182 0.80 25.74 10.81
N MET A 183 1.61 24.69 11.06
CA MET A 183 1.92 24.21 12.40
C MET A 183 3.15 24.91 13.04
N LYS A 184 3.86 25.73 12.30
CA LYS A 184 5.02 26.50 12.75
C LYS A 184 4.60 27.80 13.45
#